data_cc443552ec7ed49f0ae678da25f12777
#
_entry.id   cc443552ec7ed49f0ae678da25f12777
#
_cell.length_a   1.000
_cell.length_b   1.000
_cell.length_c   1.000
_cell.angle_alpha   90.00
_cell.angle_beta   90.00
_cell.angle_gamma   90.00
#
_symmetry.space_group_name_H-M   'P 1'
#
loop_
_entity.id
_entity.type
_entity.pdbx_description
1 polymer ?
#
loop_
_entity_poly.entity_id
_entity_poly.type
_entity_poly.pdbx_seq_one_letter_code
_entity_poly.pdbx_strand_id
1 'polypeptide(L)'
;MKHIRHYLTALFAIALSLMVWADSGELFTSGKLSSSLINSIVQDKYGYIWVGTEYGLSKFDGYRFTNYLHNEEDTTSITDNIISDLLVDKKGNLWIGCAKGLMRYNYETNNFSRLQFPDGRKPRIYSMVESHRGDILLGTAGYGLYSVKNNGIEKTANNRFTIRWERAYAKRDSDVFFTHIYEDKHHYLWQSSHLLTFTRFIEKQGKVQRKDFKSPYGAPVAFIQHRPQAMLIVCMYGIIYYDYRTGRIADAGYDLGTFKNHVTINNATFDHDGNLYISTSEPVSYTHLRAHETKAN
;
A
#
# COMPACT_ATOMS: atom_id res chain seq x y z
N MET A 1 24.31 -10.26 -57.64
CA MET A 1 24.61 -10.79 -56.30
C MET A 1 24.75 -9.71 -55.20
N LYS A 2 25.18 -8.47 -55.48
CA LYS A 2 25.28 -7.42 -54.44
C LYS A 2 23.92 -6.95 -53.88
N HIS A 3 22.86 -6.91 -54.67
CA HIS A 3 21.54 -6.42 -54.21
C HIS A 3 20.81 -7.41 -53.30
N ILE A 4 20.99 -8.72 -53.47
CA ILE A 4 20.35 -9.74 -52.61
C ILE A 4 20.88 -9.70 -51.16
N ARG A 5 22.17 -9.35 -50.97
CA ARG A 5 22.75 -9.20 -49.61
C ARG A 5 22.13 -8.05 -48.82
N HIS A 6 21.77 -6.95 -49.50
CA HIS A 6 21.16 -5.80 -48.84
C HIS A 6 19.69 -6.05 -48.42
N TYR A 7 18.96 -6.83 -49.23
CA TYR A 7 17.58 -7.24 -48.85
C TYR A 7 17.58 -8.24 -47.69
N LEU A 8 18.55 -9.16 -47.65
CA LEU A 8 18.68 -10.11 -46.53
C LEU A 8 19.07 -9.41 -45.20
N THR A 9 19.96 -8.41 -45.25
CA THR A 9 20.33 -7.64 -44.07
C THR A 9 19.18 -6.73 -43.58
N ALA A 10 18.40 -6.14 -44.52
CA ALA A 10 17.21 -5.37 -44.18
C ALA A 10 16.11 -6.24 -43.59
N LEU A 11 15.87 -7.43 -44.15
CA LEU A 11 14.90 -8.41 -43.60
C LEU A 11 15.31 -8.92 -42.21
N PHE A 12 16.62 -9.13 -41.99
CA PHE A 12 17.14 -9.54 -40.69
C PHE A 12 17.04 -8.43 -39.65
N ALA A 13 17.28 -7.16 -40.03
CA ALA A 13 17.10 -6.00 -39.18
C ALA A 13 15.60 -5.75 -38.81
N ILE A 14 14.69 -5.97 -39.79
CA ILE A 14 13.25 -5.90 -39.55
C ILE A 14 12.77 -7.07 -38.67
N ALA A 15 13.32 -8.27 -38.84
CA ALA A 15 13.00 -9.40 -37.97
C ALA A 15 13.54 -9.22 -36.55
N LEU A 16 14.71 -8.55 -36.37
CA LEU A 16 15.22 -8.18 -35.06
C LEU A 16 14.42 -7.05 -34.41
N SER A 17 13.88 -6.13 -35.19
CA SER A 17 13.04 -5.03 -34.65
C SER A 17 11.61 -5.48 -34.32
N LEU A 18 11.19 -6.65 -34.79
CA LEU A 18 9.91 -7.29 -34.44
C LEU A 18 10.03 -8.23 -33.23
N MET A 19 11.22 -8.50 -32.73
CA MET A 19 11.40 -8.94 -31.35
C MET A 19 11.22 -7.72 -30.40
N VAL A 20 10.08 -7.10 -30.44
CA VAL A 20 9.53 -6.45 -29.28
C VAL A 20 9.47 -7.57 -28.24
N TRP A 21 10.34 -7.48 -27.26
CA TRP A 21 10.16 -8.19 -26.01
C TRP A 21 8.80 -7.71 -25.48
N ALA A 22 7.75 -8.43 -25.87
CA ALA A 22 6.59 -8.48 -25.00
C ALA A 22 7.16 -9.09 -23.74
N ASP A 23 7.40 -8.24 -22.75
CA ASP A 23 7.59 -8.66 -21.39
C ASP A 23 6.29 -9.40 -21.04
N SER A 24 6.28 -10.70 -21.36
CA SER A 24 5.20 -11.58 -20.97
C SER A 24 5.40 -11.75 -19.49
N GLY A 25 4.80 -10.82 -18.72
CA GLY A 25 4.74 -10.94 -17.28
C GLY A 25 4.30 -12.36 -16.97
N GLU A 26 5.14 -13.14 -16.30
CA GLU A 26 4.76 -14.47 -15.87
C GLU A 26 3.51 -14.35 -15.00
N LEU A 27 2.39 -14.86 -15.52
CA LEU A 27 1.15 -14.91 -14.76
C LEU A 27 1.33 -15.97 -13.66
N PHE A 28 1.65 -15.50 -12.45
CA PHE A 28 1.63 -16.38 -11.28
C PHE A 28 0.20 -16.85 -11.04
N THR A 29 -0.10 -18.06 -11.43
CA THR A 29 -1.42 -18.63 -11.20
C THR A 29 -1.68 -18.78 -9.70
N SER A 30 -2.88 -18.42 -9.26
CA SER A 30 -3.34 -18.38 -7.87
C SER A 30 -3.17 -19.70 -7.09
N GLY A 31 -2.92 -20.81 -7.77
CA GLY A 31 -2.78 -22.13 -7.14
C GLY A 31 -1.56 -22.31 -6.22
N LYS A 32 -0.65 -21.33 -6.15
CA LYS A 32 0.53 -21.37 -5.26
C LYS A 32 0.41 -20.40 -4.09
N LEU A 33 -0.47 -19.40 -4.17
CA LEU A 33 -0.76 -18.47 -3.09
C LEU A 33 -1.74 -19.09 -2.08
N SER A 34 -1.72 -18.59 -0.85
CA SER A 34 -2.68 -18.98 0.19
C SER A 34 -4.12 -18.60 -0.17
N SER A 35 -4.32 -17.50 -0.91
CA SER A 35 -5.59 -17.06 -1.48
C SER A 35 -5.38 -16.18 -2.70
N SER A 36 -6.38 -16.12 -3.60
CA SER A 36 -6.39 -15.22 -4.75
C SER A 36 -6.82 -13.77 -4.39
N LEU A 37 -7.38 -13.57 -3.20
CA LEU A 37 -7.78 -12.23 -2.72
C LEU A 37 -6.59 -11.59 -2.02
N ILE A 38 -5.86 -10.76 -2.77
CA ILE A 38 -4.64 -10.10 -2.33
C ILE A 38 -4.97 -8.73 -1.77
N ASN A 39 -4.49 -8.43 -0.56
CA ASN A 39 -4.66 -7.14 0.12
C ASN A 39 -3.40 -6.27 0.07
N SER A 40 -2.22 -6.87 0.17
CA SER A 40 -0.95 -6.13 0.21
C SER A 40 0.19 -6.96 -0.34
N ILE A 41 1.16 -6.31 -1.00
CA ILE A 41 2.38 -6.94 -1.53
C ILE A 41 3.55 -6.03 -1.17
N VAL A 42 4.62 -6.62 -0.63
CA VAL A 42 5.88 -5.90 -0.37
C VAL A 42 7.09 -6.77 -0.69
N GLN A 43 8.20 -6.13 -1.04
CA GLN A 43 9.49 -6.79 -1.15
C GLN A 43 10.33 -6.47 0.08
N ASP A 44 10.92 -7.48 0.70
CA ASP A 44 11.80 -7.27 1.85
C ASP A 44 13.26 -7.02 1.44
N LYS A 45 14.11 -6.73 2.43
CA LYS A 45 15.53 -6.43 2.23
C LYS A 45 16.37 -7.60 1.66
N TYR A 46 15.83 -8.80 1.67
CA TYR A 46 16.48 -9.99 1.10
C TYR A 46 15.97 -10.30 -0.31
N GLY A 47 15.04 -9.49 -0.83
CA GLY A 47 14.43 -9.68 -2.14
C GLY A 47 13.22 -10.62 -2.16
N TYR A 48 12.81 -11.17 -1.01
CA TYR A 48 11.60 -11.97 -0.94
C TYR A 48 10.36 -11.12 -1.17
N ILE A 49 9.41 -11.63 -1.96
CA ILE A 49 8.11 -11.00 -2.15
C ILE A 49 7.12 -11.60 -1.14
N TRP A 50 6.51 -10.75 -0.35
CA TRP A 50 5.50 -11.12 0.62
C TRP A 50 4.14 -10.68 0.13
N VAL A 51 3.16 -11.58 0.20
CA VAL A 51 1.79 -11.36 -0.27
C VAL A 51 0.83 -11.62 0.88
N GLY A 52 0.19 -10.57 1.36
CA GLY A 52 -0.88 -10.63 2.35
C GLY A 52 -2.22 -10.86 1.67
N THR A 53 -2.96 -11.85 2.11
CA THR A 53 -4.22 -12.28 1.49
C THR A 53 -5.37 -12.35 2.51
N GLU A 54 -6.60 -12.59 2.02
CA GLU A 54 -7.75 -12.86 2.87
C GLU A 54 -7.64 -14.22 3.60
N TYR A 55 -6.69 -15.09 3.21
CA TYR A 55 -6.53 -16.40 3.84
C TYR A 55 -5.06 -16.80 3.98
N GLY A 56 -4.28 -16.02 4.70
CA GLY A 56 -2.90 -16.30 5.04
C GLY A 56 -1.91 -15.33 4.44
N LEU A 57 -0.65 -15.57 4.76
CA LEU A 57 0.52 -14.83 4.28
C LEU A 57 1.37 -15.75 3.42
N SER A 58 1.73 -15.30 2.22
CA SER A 58 2.59 -16.04 1.31
C SER A 58 3.92 -15.34 1.13
N LYS A 59 5.02 -16.08 1.15
CA LYS A 59 6.38 -15.63 0.86
C LYS A 59 6.89 -16.29 -0.40
N PHE A 60 7.35 -15.51 -1.39
CA PHE A 60 7.98 -15.99 -2.60
C PHE A 60 9.49 -15.76 -2.57
N ASP A 61 10.26 -16.79 -2.85
CA ASP A 61 11.73 -16.76 -2.80
C ASP A 61 12.40 -16.68 -4.18
N GLY A 62 11.61 -16.40 -5.23
CA GLY A 62 12.04 -16.41 -6.63
C GLY A 62 11.71 -17.71 -7.35
N TYR A 63 11.42 -18.80 -6.61
CA TYR A 63 11.14 -20.13 -7.18
C TYR A 63 9.82 -20.71 -6.69
N ARG A 64 9.50 -20.55 -5.40
CA ARG A 64 8.33 -21.16 -4.77
C ARG A 64 7.69 -20.25 -3.74
N PHE A 65 6.42 -20.51 -3.46
CA PHE A 65 5.68 -19.91 -2.38
C PHE A 65 5.77 -20.78 -1.11
N THR A 66 6.00 -20.11 0.03
CA THR A 66 5.81 -20.68 1.36
C THR A 66 4.60 -19.97 1.98
N ASN A 67 3.58 -20.74 2.37
CA ASN A 67 2.35 -20.18 2.94
C ASN A 67 2.35 -20.34 4.46
N TYR A 68 1.97 -19.28 5.16
CA TYR A 68 1.84 -19.21 6.61
C TYR A 68 0.36 -19.03 6.95
N LEU A 69 -0.17 -19.94 7.76
CA LEU A 69 -1.54 -19.92 8.25
C LEU A 69 -1.55 -19.82 9.78
N HIS A 70 -2.68 -19.33 10.31
CA HIS A 70 -2.91 -19.30 11.75
C HIS A 70 -3.02 -20.73 12.29
N ASN A 71 -2.33 -20.98 13.40
CA ASN A 71 -2.46 -22.20 14.19
C ASN A 71 -2.66 -21.81 15.65
N GLU A 72 -3.76 -22.25 16.25
CA GLU A 72 -4.10 -21.94 17.63
C GLU A 72 -3.13 -22.54 18.64
N GLU A 73 -2.54 -23.69 18.32
CA GLU A 73 -1.58 -24.40 19.17
C GLU A 73 -0.18 -23.81 19.08
N ASP A 74 0.13 -23.03 18.03
CA ASP A 74 1.45 -22.40 17.82
C ASP A 74 1.36 -20.88 18.03
N THR A 75 1.87 -20.43 19.17
CA THR A 75 1.93 -19.01 19.53
C THR A 75 2.88 -18.19 18.65
N THR A 76 3.72 -18.85 17.86
CA THR A 76 4.66 -18.23 16.92
C THR A 76 4.13 -18.17 15.48
N SER A 77 2.98 -18.79 15.21
CA SER A 77 2.24 -18.65 13.94
C SER A 77 1.61 -17.26 13.80
N ILE A 78 1.10 -16.93 12.62
CA ILE A 78 0.32 -15.69 12.43
C ILE A 78 -0.91 -15.67 13.34
N THR A 79 -1.35 -14.47 13.78
CA THR A 79 -2.47 -14.34 14.74
C THR A 79 -3.85 -14.50 14.12
N ASP A 80 -3.94 -14.30 12.81
CA ASP A 80 -5.17 -14.45 12.03
C ASP A 80 -4.82 -14.66 10.55
N ASN A 81 -5.70 -15.33 9.81
CA ASN A 81 -5.50 -15.57 8.39
C ASN A 81 -5.80 -14.36 7.51
N ILE A 82 -6.59 -13.40 7.97
CA ILE A 82 -6.89 -12.18 7.21
C ILE A 82 -5.73 -11.20 7.40
N ILE A 83 -4.84 -11.14 6.42
CA ILE A 83 -3.74 -10.17 6.37
C ILE A 83 -4.25 -8.94 5.63
N SER A 84 -4.29 -7.80 6.32
CA SER A 84 -4.85 -6.57 5.76
C SER A 84 -3.77 -5.68 5.13
N ASP A 85 -2.58 -5.64 5.74
CA ASP A 85 -1.49 -4.80 5.23
C ASP A 85 -0.11 -5.34 5.61
N LEU A 86 0.88 -5.02 4.80
CA LEU A 86 2.29 -5.37 4.97
C LEU A 86 3.14 -4.11 4.86
N LEU A 87 4.16 -3.99 5.70
CA LEU A 87 5.11 -2.89 5.67
C LEU A 87 6.52 -3.39 5.94
N VAL A 88 7.47 -3.03 5.07
CA VAL A 88 8.90 -3.18 5.35
C VAL A 88 9.43 -1.81 5.76
N ASP A 89 9.89 -1.69 6.99
CA ASP A 89 10.43 -0.43 7.50
C ASP A 89 11.87 -0.17 6.98
N LYS A 90 12.39 1.04 7.15
CA LYS A 90 13.74 1.44 6.73
C LYS A 90 14.86 0.62 7.36
N LYS A 91 14.58 -0.07 8.47
CA LYS A 91 15.51 -1.00 9.12
C LYS A 91 15.42 -2.41 8.54
N GLY A 92 14.48 -2.65 7.61
CA GLY A 92 14.22 -3.92 6.98
C GLY A 92 13.44 -4.90 7.86
N ASN A 93 12.68 -4.43 8.85
CA ASN A 93 11.74 -5.28 9.56
C ASN A 93 10.45 -5.40 8.75
N LEU A 94 9.94 -6.62 8.64
CA LEU A 94 8.62 -6.88 8.06
C LEU A 94 7.56 -6.85 9.15
N TRP A 95 6.63 -5.92 9.00
CA TRP A 95 5.45 -5.75 9.83
C TRP A 95 4.23 -6.31 9.13
N ILE A 96 3.36 -7.01 9.86
CA ILE A 96 2.18 -7.68 9.33
C ILE A 96 0.96 -7.23 10.13
N GLY A 97 0.11 -6.44 9.50
CA GLY A 97 -1.19 -6.03 10.03
C GLY A 97 -2.27 -7.02 9.63
N CYS A 98 -3.06 -7.49 10.60
CA CYS A 98 -4.10 -8.47 10.36
C CYS A 98 -5.40 -8.14 11.10
N ALA A 99 -6.42 -8.99 10.95
CA ALA A 99 -7.70 -8.81 11.60
C ALA A 99 -7.64 -8.86 13.13
N LYS A 100 -6.62 -9.48 13.72
CA LYS A 100 -6.43 -9.60 15.16
C LYS A 100 -5.07 -9.04 15.63
N GLY A 101 -4.70 -7.83 15.17
CA GLY A 101 -3.57 -7.09 15.68
C GLY A 101 -2.37 -7.00 14.74
N LEU A 102 -1.19 -6.84 15.32
CA LEU A 102 0.07 -6.58 14.65
C LEU A 102 1.09 -7.66 14.97
N MET A 103 1.86 -8.06 13.97
CA MET A 103 2.98 -8.99 14.11
C MET A 103 4.23 -8.41 13.45
N ARG A 104 5.38 -8.95 13.84
CA ARG A 104 6.65 -8.77 13.14
C ARG A 104 7.26 -10.14 12.81
N TYR A 105 7.75 -10.27 11.57
CA TYR A 105 8.44 -11.47 11.13
C TYR A 105 9.86 -11.55 11.69
N ASN A 106 10.26 -12.73 12.17
CA ASN A 106 11.62 -13.03 12.63
C ASN A 106 12.34 -13.80 11.54
N TYR A 107 13.32 -13.16 10.91
CA TYR A 107 14.11 -13.78 9.85
C TYR A 107 15.02 -14.92 10.33
N GLU A 108 15.47 -14.87 11.58
CA GLU A 108 16.36 -15.88 12.16
C GLU A 108 15.64 -17.20 12.46
N THR A 109 14.42 -17.09 12.97
CA THR A 109 13.65 -18.26 13.43
C THR A 109 12.51 -18.63 12.49
N ASN A 110 12.30 -17.86 11.40
CA ASN A 110 11.25 -18.06 10.40
C ASN A 110 9.84 -18.17 11.03
N ASN A 111 9.56 -17.29 11.99
CA ASN A 111 8.28 -17.23 12.70
C ASN A 111 7.86 -15.80 13.02
N PHE A 112 6.80 -15.62 13.79
CA PHE A 112 6.18 -14.32 14.04
C PHE A 112 6.17 -13.96 15.52
N SER A 113 6.56 -12.73 15.82
CA SER A 113 6.38 -12.10 17.14
C SER A 113 5.08 -11.32 17.12
N ARG A 114 4.14 -11.70 18.01
CA ARG A 114 2.85 -11.02 18.18
C ARG A 114 3.03 -9.82 19.10
N LEU A 115 2.52 -8.65 18.68
CA LEU A 115 2.56 -7.45 19.49
C LEU A 115 1.32 -7.33 20.36
N GLN A 116 1.50 -6.90 21.61
CA GLN A 116 0.40 -6.68 22.53
C GLN A 116 0.06 -5.19 22.62
N PHE A 117 -1.20 -4.88 22.44
CA PHE A 117 -1.72 -3.54 22.63
C PHE A 117 -1.84 -3.23 24.14
N PRO A 118 -1.61 -1.96 24.55
CA PRO A 118 -1.52 -1.59 25.98
C PRO A 118 -2.78 -1.89 26.78
N ASP A 119 -3.92 -1.87 26.10
CA ASP A 119 -5.25 -2.11 26.67
C ASP A 119 -5.74 -3.56 26.52
N GLY A 120 -4.87 -4.47 26.08
CA GLY A 120 -5.18 -5.87 25.84
C GLY A 120 -6.05 -6.15 24.61
N ARG A 121 -6.44 -5.12 23.86
CA ARG A 121 -7.22 -5.26 22.64
C ARG A 121 -6.43 -5.90 21.52
N LYS A 122 -7.13 -6.36 20.50
CA LYS A 122 -6.55 -6.88 19.25
C LYS A 122 -7.27 -6.22 18.07
N PRO A 123 -7.05 -4.90 17.84
CA PRO A 123 -7.76 -4.20 16.77
C PRO A 123 -7.35 -4.75 15.41
N ARG A 124 -8.29 -4.76 14.47
CA ARG A 124 -7.94 -4.96 13.05
C ARG A 124 -7.10 -3.80 12.58
N ILE A 125 -5.94 -4.10 12.00
CA ILE A 125 -5.07 -3.14 11.36
C ILE A 125 -5.48 -3.05 9.89
N TYR A 126 -5.85 -1.87 9.42
CA TYR A 126 -6.19 -1.67 8.02
C TYR A 126 -5.03 -1.16 7.18
N SER A 127 -4.18 -0.32 7.76
CA SER A 127 -3.09 0.31 7.04
C SER A 127 -1.95 0.68 7.98
N MET A 128 -0.74 0.63 7.46
CA MET A 128 0.48 0.95 8.19
C MET A 128 1.35 1.91 7.39
N VAL A 129 2.04 2.82 8.07
CA VAL A 129 3.06 3.68 7.46
C VAL A 129 4.19 3.94 8.44
N GLU A 130 5.43 3.93 7.94
CA GLU A 130 6.57 4.41 8.72
C GLU A 130 6.64 5.94 8.64
N SER A 131 6.56 6.60 9.78
CA SER A 131 6.66 8.06 9.87
C SER A 131 8.09 8.54 9.61
N HIS A 132 8.27 9.83 9.33
CA HIS A 132 9.59 10.44 9.20
C HIS A 132 10.44 10.31 10.48
N ARG A 133 9.80 10.08 11.63
CA ARG A 133 10.47 9.85 12.93
C ARG A 133 10.87 8.40 13.14
N GLY A 134 10.53 7.50 12.22
CA GLY A 134 10.79 6.07 12.32
C GLY A 134 9.78 5.29 13.19
N ASP A 135 8.67 5.92 13.59
CA ASP A 135 7.57 5.23 14.26
C ASP A 135 6.68 4.56 13.22
N ILE A 136 6.17 3.36 13.51
CA ILE A 136 5.18 2.72 12.67
C ILE A 136 3.79 3.15 13.13
N LEU A 137 3.08 3.88 12.30
CA LEU A 137 1.72 4.30 12.55
C LEU A 137 0.75 3.22 12.06
N LEU A 138 -0.28 2.93 12.85
CA LEU A 138 -1.25 1.87 12.61
C LEU A 138 -2.65 2.47 12.54
N GLY A 139 -3.27 2.41 11.38
CA GLY A 139 -4.68 2.74 11.18
C GLY A 139 -5.55 1.54 11.53
N THR A 140 -6.51 1.73 12.45
CA THR A 140 -7.28 0.62 13.00
C THR A 140 -8.78 0.76 12.77
N ALA A 141 -9.48 -0.37 12.85
CA ALA A 141 -10.94 -0.44 12.83
C ALA A 141 -11.52 -0.08 14.20
N GLY A 142 -12.11 1.10 14.32
CA GLY A 142 -12.88 1.49 15.48
C GLY A 142 -12.09 1.89 16.72
N TYR A 143 -10.74 1.92 16.65
CA TYR A 143 -9.90 2.22 17.81
C TYR A 143 -8.91 3.37 17.56
N GLY A 144 -9.01 4.04 16.41
CA GLY A 144 -8.17 5.19 16.07
C GLY A 144 -6.78 4.83 15.58
N LEU A 145 -5.82 5.68 15.86
CA LEU A 145 -4.44 5.57 15.44
C LEU A 145 -3.56 5.09 16.61
N TYR A 146 -2.76 4.07 16.36
CA TYR A 146 -1.69 3.64 17.26
C TYR A 146 -0.32 3.91 16.65
N SER A 147 0.71 3.96 17.49
CA SER A 147 2.10 3.99 17.02
C SER A 147 2.96 2.97 17.72
N VAL A 148 3.88 2.37 16.97
CA VAL A 148 4.97 1.54 17.49
C VAL A 148 6.24 2.36 17.39
N LYS A 149 6.85 2.66 18.51
CA LYS A 149 8.11 3.41 18.52
C LYS A 149 9.25 2.53 18.05
N ASN A 150 9.85 2.91 16.93
CA ASN A 150 10.96 2.15 16.34
C ASN A 150 12.32 2.43 17.01
N ASN A 151 12.47 3.60 17.65
CA ASN A 151 13.72 4.01 18.30
C ASN A 151 13.90 3.52 19.73
N GLY A 152 12.96 2.76 20.27
CA GLY A 152 12.97 2.24 21.61
C GLY A 152 12.17 0.95 21.70
N ILE A 153 12.49 -0.01 20.84
CA ILE A 153 12.08 -1.39 21.08
C ILE A 153 12.92 -1.85 22.27
N GLU A 154 12.53 -1.42 23.46
CA GLU A 154 12.99 -2.06 24.67
C GLU A 154 12.49 -3.50 24.59
N LYS A 155 13.40 -4.41 24.33
CA LYS A 155 13.21 -5.82 24.63
C LYS A 155 12.94 -5.88 26.14
N THR A 156 11.68 -5.75 26.53
CA THR A 156 11.31 -6.28 27.84
C THR A 156 11.70 -7.76 27.84
N ALA A 157 12.03 -8.32 28.98
CA ALA A 157 12.51 -9.70 29.13
C ALA A 157 11.67 -10.77 28.40
N ASN A 158 10.51 -10.43 27.88
CA ASN A 158 9.54 -11.29 27.20
C ASN A 158 9.34 -10.96 25.71
N ASN A 159 10.28 -10.29 25.03
CA ASN A 159 10.18 -9.96 23.59
C ASN A 159 8.94 -9.11 23.19
N ARG A 160 8.41 -8.31 24.11
CA ARG A 160 7.25 -7.45 23.91
C ARG A 160 7.66 -6.08 23.37
N PHE A 161 6.93 -5.58 22.37
CA PHE A 161 7.12 -4.23 21.82
C PHE A 161 6.11 -3.27 22.47
N THR A 162 6.52 -2.02 22.69
CA THR A 162 5.61 -0.99 23.22
C THR A 162 4.80 -0.40 22.10
N ILE A 163 3.47 -0.48 22.21
CA ILE A 163 2.53 0.20 21.34
C ILE A 163 1.94 1.37 22.12
N ARG A 164 1.88 2.53 21.48
CA ARG A 164 1.25 3.73 22.04
C ARG A 164 0.01 4.07 21.22
N TRP A 165 -1.08 4.41 21.92
CA TRP A 165 -2.29 4.89 21.28
C TRP A 165 -2.26 6.41 21.11
N GLU A 166 -2.49 6.89 19.89
CA GLU A 166 -2.46 8.30 19.54
C GLU A 166 -3.88 8.88 19.38
N ARG A 167 -4.55 9.12 20.50
CA ARG A 167 -5.90 9.73 20.50
C ARG A 167 -5.93 11.16 19.96
N ALA A 168 -4.79 11.83 19.83
CA ALA A 168 -4.72 13.20 19.35
C ALA A 168 -5.29 13.38 17.93
N TYR A 169 -5.31 12.31 17.13
CA TYR A 169 -5.82 12.32 15.77
C TYR A 169 -7.31 11.96 15.65
N ALA A 170 -7.91 11.36 16.68
CA ALA A 170 -9.31 10.95 16.67
C ALA A 170 -10.14 11.85 17.59
N LYS A 171 -10.98 12.73 17.03
CA LYS A 171 -11.84 13.65 17.79
C LYS A 171 -13.32 13.28 17.75
N ARG A 172 -13.75 12.44 16.82
CA ARG A 172 -15.15 11.98 16.64
C ARG A 172 -15.18 10.47 16.47
N ASP A 173 -16.31 9.85 16.72
CA ASP A 173 -16.47 8.40 16.51
C ASP A 173 -16.21 7.97 15.07
N SER A 174 -16.55 8.82 14.08
CA SER A 174 -16.20 8.60 12.66
C SER A 174 -14.70 8.61 12.37
N ASP A 175 -13.89 9.21 13.24
CA ASP A 175 -12.45 9.33 13.06
C ASP A 175 -11.69 8.11 13.60
N VAL A 176 -12.38 7.17 14.20
CA VAL A 176 -11.77 5.94 14.76
C VAL A 176 -11.56 4.85 13.71
N PHE A 177 -12.13 5.01 12.50
CA PHE A 177 -11.93 4.10 11.38
C PHE A 177 -10.90 4.67 10.40
N PHE A 178 -9.68 4.17 10.46
CA PHE A 178 -8.57 4.56 9.58
C PHE A 178 -8.33 3.45 8.56
N THR A 179 -8.90 3.57 7.36
CA THR A 179 -8.77 2.55 6.32
C THR A 179 -7.45 2.65 5.56
N HIS A 180 -7.00 3.87 5.25
CA HIS A 180 -5.71 4.13 4.64
C HIS A 180 -5.07 5.31 5.34
N ILE A 181 -3.79 5.19 5.67
CA ILE A 181 -2.96 6.24 6.23
C ILE A 181 -1.72 6.41 5.38
N TYR A 182 -1.27 7.64 5.23
CA TYR A 182 -0.10 7.99 4.45
C TYR A 182 0.57 9.24 5.02
N GLU A 183 1.88 9.23 5.18
CA GLU A 183 2.65 10.41 5.51
C GLU A 183 3.32 10.93 4.25
N ASP A 184 3.01 12.18 3.87
CA ASP A 184 3.59 12.78 2.69
C ASP A 184 4.98 13.39 2.97
N LYS A 185 5.63 13.88 1.91
CA LYS A 185 6.96 14.48 2.00
C LYS A 185 7.04 15.76 2.85
N HIS A 186 5.91 16.38 3.18
CA HIS A 186 5.81 17.53 4.09
C HIS A 186 5.51 17.09 5.52
N HIS A 187 5.55 15.76 5.77
CA HIS A 187 5.20 15.15 7.06
C HIS A 187 3.76 15.43 7.49
N TYR A 188 2.86 15.63 6.52
CA TYR A 188 1.45 15.67 6.79
C TYR A 188 0.91 14.25 6.79
N LEU A 189 0.17 13.90 7.85
CA LEU A 189 -0.49 12.61 7.91
C LEU A 189 -1.86 12.71 7.24
N TRP A 190 -2.07 11.90 6.22
CA TRP A 190 -3.34 11.76 5.52
C TRP A 190 -4.04 10.52 5.99
N GLN A 191 -5.36 10.60 6.07
CA GLN A 191 -6.20 9.51 6.52
C GLN A 191 -7.47 9.47 5.68
N SER A 192 -7.84 8.28 5.23
CA SER A 192 -9.18 8.00 4.71
C SER A 192 -9.98 7.16 5.68
N SER A 193 -11.30 7.20 5.51
CA SER A 193 -12.26 6.34 6.21
C SER A 193 -13.20 5.72 5.18
N HIS A 194 -14.13 4.89 5.62
CA HIS A 194 -15.19 4.34 4.74
C HIS A 194 -16.13 5.41 4.17
N LEU A 195 -16.01 6.66 4.63
CA LEU A 195 -16.85 7.76 4.20
C LEU A 195 -16.23 8.48 2.98
N LEU A 196 -17.03 9.33 2.33
CA LEU A 196 -16.60 10.17 1.20
C LEU A 196 -15.63 11.28 1.60
N THR A 197 -15.15 11.27 2.83
CA THR A 197 -14.25 12.30 3.39
C THR A 197 -12.91 11.71 3.72
N PHE A 198 -11.88 12.52 3.59
CA PHE A 198 -10.54 12.22 4.05
C PHE A 198 -9.95 13.44 4.76
N THR A 199 -8.97 13.19 5.58
CA THR A 199 -8.46 14.19 6.49
C THR A 199 -6.95 14.31 6.37
N ARG A 200 -6.46 15.55 6.44
CA ARG A 200 -5.05 15.85 6.60
C ARG A 200 -4.80 16.37 8.01
N PHE A 201 -3.82 15.79 8.67
CA PHE A 201 -3.32 16.26 9.95
C PHE A 201 -1.93 16.90 9.78
N ILE A 202 -1.71 18.01 10.47
CA ILE A 202 -0.43 18.70 10.52
C ILE A 202 -0.09 18.93 11.99
N GLU A 203 1.09 18.50 12.40
CA GLU A 203 1.61 18.83 13.73
C GLU A 203 2.42 20.13 13.64
N LYS A 204 1.99 21.15 14.38
CA LYS A 204 2.70 22.42 14.53
C LYS A 204 2.81 22.75 16.01
N GLN A 205 4.06 22.93 16.49
CA GLN A 205 4.33 23.33 17.89
C GLN A 205 3.61 22.43 18.92
N GLY A 206 3.62 21.11 18.70
CA GLY A 206 2.97 20.14 19.57
C GLY A 206 1.43 20.14 19.50
N LYS A 207 0.83 20.92 18.58
CA LYS A 207 -0.61 20.92 18.34
C LYS A 207 -0.94 20.29 16.99
N VAL A 208 -1.92 19.40 16.98
CA VAL A 208 -2.43 18.78 15.76
C VAL A 208 -3.52 19.67 15.16
N GLN A 209 -3.27 20.16 13.95
CA GLN A 209 -4.26 20.84 13.12
C GLN A 209 -4.87 19.86 12.16
N ARG A 210 -6.19 19.89 12.00
CA ARG A 210 -6.97 19.01 11.14
C ARG A 210 -7.62 19.82 10.03
N LYS A 211 -7.59 19.26 8.80
CA LYS A 211 -8.38 19.75 7.66
C LYS A 211 -9.06 18.59 6.95
N ASP A 212 -10.39 18.66 6.85
CA ASP A 212 -11.22 17.68 6.19
C ASP A 212 -11.45 18.08 4.72
N PHE A 213 -11.53 17.08 3.86
CA PHE A 213 -11.82 17.22 2.44
C PHE A 213 -12.94 16.25 2.08
N LYS A 214 -13.78 16.66 1.13
CA LYS A 214 -14.81 15.79 0.57
C LYS A 214 -14.36 15.30 -0.81
N SER A 215 -14.32 13.99 -0.99
CA SER A 215 -14.02 13.41 -2.30
C SER A 215 -15.24 13.40 -3.18
N PRO A 216 -15.13 13.80 -4.45
CA PRO A 216 -16.20 13.66 -5.43
C PRO A 216 -16.32 12.23 -6.00
N TYR A 217 -15.32 11.38 -5.77
CA TYR A 217 -15.15 10.07 -6.40
C TYR A 217 -15.12 8.90 -5.41
N GLY A 218 -15.85 9.00 -4.31
CA GLY A 218 -15.86 7.95 -3.30
C GLY A 218 -14.71 8.07 -2.30
N ALA A 219 -14.54 7.05 -1.47
CA ALA A 219 -13.47 7.01 -0.47
C ALA A 219 -12.09 6.91 -1.13
N PRO A 220 -11.06 7.62 -0.64
CA PRO A 220 -9.69 7.39 -1.07
C PRO A 220 -9.20 5.99 -0.71
N VAL A 221 -8.52 5.37 -1.67
CA VAL A 221 -7.92 4.03 -1.57
C VAL A 221 -6.41 4.06 -1.67
N ALA A 222 -5.83 5.15 -2.19
CA ALA A 222 -4.39 5.37 -2.18
C ALA A 222 -4.04 6.86 -2.18
N PHE A 223 -2.90 7.18 -1.55
CA PHE A 223 -2.26 8.49 -1.58
C PHE A 223 -0.87 8.32 -2.17
N ILE A 224 -0.56 9.02 -3.26
CA ILE A 224 0.67 8.79 -4.01
C ILE A 224 1.37 10.13 -4.26
N GLN A 225 2.61 10.27 -3.78
CA GLN A 225 3.42 11.42 -4.11
C GLN A 225 3.82 11.37 -5.59
N HIS A 226 3.24 12.26 -6.40
CA HIS A 226 3.45 12.27 -7.84
C HIS A 226 4.47 13.33 -8.28
N ARG A 227 4.27 14.59 -7.89
CA ARG A 227 5.15 15.72 -8.25
C ARG A 227 5.56 16.49 -7.00
N PRO A 228 6.64 17.31 -7.06
CA PRO A 228 7.03 18.14 -5.92
C PRO A 228 5.92 19.01 -5.35
N GLN A 229 5.00 19.50 -6.16
CA GLN A 229 3.91 20.39 -5.72
C GLN A 229 2.56 19.70 -5.61
N ALA A 230 2.45 18.40 -5.95
CA ALA A 230 1.18 17.72 -6.00
C ALA A 230 1.26 16.27 -5.53
N MET A 231 0.20 15.82 -4.90
CA MET A 231 -0.04 14.43 -4.53
C MET A 231 -1.29 13.94 -5.25
N LEU A 232 -1.26 12.75 -5.82
CA LEU A 232 -2.45 12.07 -6.30
C LEU A 232 -3.18 11.41 -5.14
N ILE A 233 -4.49 11.52 -5.16
CA ILE A 233 -5.40 10.85 -4.26
C ILE A 233 -6.31 10.00 -5.12
N VAL A 234 -6.06 8.70 -5.11
CA VAL A 234 -6.86 7.73 -5.85
C VAL A 234 -8.06 7.37 -5.02
N CYS A 235 -9.23 7.54 -5.58
CA CYS A 235 -10.52 7.25 -4.95
C CYS A 235 -11.19 6.08 -5.65
N MET A 236 -12.22 5.50 -5.04
CA MET A 236 -12.93 4.32 -5.56
C MET A 236 -13.41 4.49 -7.00
N TYR A 237 -13.77 5.72 -7.44
CA TYR A 237 -14.38 5.98 -8.73
C TYR A 237 -13.67 7.07 -9.55
N GLY A 238 -12.47 7.49 -9.16
CA GLY A 238 -11.72 8.52 -9.86
C GLY A 238 -10.45 8.94 -9.15
N ILE A 239 -9.76 9.89 -9.76
CA ILE A 239 -8.47 10.37 -9.26
C ILE A 239 -8.54 11.89 -9.15
N ILE A 240 -8.16 12.41 -7.99
CA ILE A 240 -7.99 13.83 -7.72
C ILE A 240 -6.53 14.11 -7.39
N TYR A 241 -6.08 15.33 -7.59
CA TYR A 241 -4.81 15.78 -7.05
C TYR A 241 -5.00 16.81 -5.94
N TYR A 242 -4.07 16.82 -5.02
CA TYR A 242 -3.93 17.86 -4.00
C TYR A 242 -2.74 18.74 -4.36
N ASP A 243 -2.97 20.03 -4.52
CA ASP A 243 -1.94 21.04 -4.76
C ASP A 243 -1.44 21.60 -3.42
N TYR A 244 -0.17 21.39 -3.10
CA TYR A 244 0.45 21.84 -1.86
C TYR A 244 0.56 23.37 -1.76
N ARG A 245 0.68 24.06 -2.89
CA ARG A 245 0.80 25.52 -2.93
C ARG A 245 -0.53 26.21 -2.58
N THR A 246 -1.62 25.73 -3.13
CA THR A 246 -2.96 26.33 -2.93
C THR A 246 -3.73 25.68 -1.78
N GLY A 247 -3.35 24.46 -1.38
CA GLY A 247 -4.07 23.66 -0.39
C GLY A 247 -5.44 23.20 -0.86
N ARG A 248 -5.66 23.11 -2.18
CA ARG A 248 -6.92 22.72 -2.82
C ARG A 248 -6.79 21.36 -3.47
N ILE A 249 -7.95 20.72 -3.66
CA ILE A 249 -8.10 19.49 -4.47
C ILE A 249 -8.78 19.85 -5.79
N ALA A 250 -8.42 19.12 -6.85
CA ALA A 250 -9.07 19.21 -8.15
C ALA A 250 -9.02 17.85 -8.85
N ASP A 251 -9.84 17.68 -9.90
CA ASP A 251 -9.79 16.51 -10.76
C ASP A 251 -8.39 16.36 -11.39
N ALA A 252 -7.88 15.14 -11.40
CA ALA A 252 -6.55 14.87 -11.94
C ALA A 252 -6.54 14.73 -13.48
N GLY A 253 -7.73 14.75 -14.12
CA GLY A 253 -7.88 14.70 -15.57
C GLY A 253 -7.53 13.34 -16.20
N TYR A 254 -7.47 12.27 -15.40
CA TYR A 254 -7.30 10.92 -15.95
C TYR A 254 -8.63 10.45 -16.56
N ASP A 255 -8.58 10.12 -17.84
CA ASP A 255 -9.74 9.47 -18.48
C ASP A 255 -9.71 7.97 -18.13
N LEU A 256 -10.57 7.60 -17.20
CA LEU A 256 -10.72 6.22 -16.79
C LEU A 256 -11.65 5.43 -17.74
N GLY A 257 -12.07 6.02 -18.87
CA GLY A 257 -12.85 5.36 -19.91
C GLY A 257 -14.16 4.77 -19.38
N THR A 258 -14.42 3.52 -19.74
CA THR A 258 -15.63 2.76 -19.37
C THR A 258 -15.68 2.38 -17.88
N PHE A 259 -14.64 2.63 -17.10
CA PHE A 259 -14.59 2.31 -15.66
C PHE A 259 -15.64 3.04 -14.82
N LYS A 260 -16.20 4.15 -15.35
CA LYS A 260 -17.05 5.08 -14.57
C LYS A 260 -18.31 4.47 -13.96
N ASN A 261 -18.78 3.31 -14.43
CA ASN A 261 -20.13 2.89 -14.07
C ASN A 261 -20.27 1.62 -13.22
N HIS A 262 -19.27 0.73 -13.12
CA HIS A 262 -19.41 -0.55 -12.38
C HIS A 262 -18.14 -1.09 -11.72
N VAL A 263 -16.99 -0.48 -11.98
CA VAL A 263 -15.69 -0.99 -11.48
C VAL A 263 -15.16 -0.06 -10.40
N THR A 264 -14.82 -0.62 -9.24
CA THR A 264 -14.17 0.12 -8.16
C THR A 264 -12.67 -0.03 -8.24
N ILE A 265 -11.96 1.08 -8.03
CA ILE A 265 -10.51 1.08 -7.84
C ILE A 265 -10.22 0.58 -6.41
N ASN A 266 -9.35 -0.42 -6.30
CA ASN A 266 -8.94 -0.96 -5.00
C ASN A 266 -7.61 -0.40 -4.54
N ASN A 267 -6.68 -0.16 -5.47
CA ASN A 267 -5.37 0.44 -5.18
C ASN A 267 -4.73 1.00 -6.45
N ALA A 268 -3.65 1.78 -6.30
CA ALA A 268 -2.86 2.28 -7.41
C ALA A 268 -1.40 2.52 -6.99
N THR A 269 -0.48 2.39 -7.95
CA THR A 269 0.95 2.67 -7.77
C THR A 269 1.58 3.13 -9.06
N PHE A 270 2.76 3.79 -8.98
CA PHE A 270 3.59 4.10 -10.13
C PHE A 270 4.74 3.11 -10.27
N ASP A 271 5.12 2.80 -11.50
CA ASP A 271 6.42 2.17 -11.78
C ASP A 271 7.55 3.21 -11.87
N HIS A 272 8.77 2.73 -12.16
CA HIS A 272 9.95 3.58 -12.29
C HIS A 272 9.88 4.51 -13.51
N ASP A 273 9.11 4.15 -14.52
CA ASP A 273 8.93 4.92 -15.76
C ASP A 273 7.81 5.95 -15.66
N GLY A 274 7.11 6.00 -14.52
CA GLY A 274 6.02 6.91 -14.24
C GLY A 274 4.68 6.46 -14.82
N ASN A 275 4.51 5.18 -15.14
CA ASN A 275 3.23 4.60 -15.52
C ASN A 275 2.39 4.34 -14.26
N LEU A 276 1.13 4.75 -14.29
CA LEU A 276 0.19 4.51 -13.22
C LEU A 276 -0.51 3.16 -13.41
N TYR A 277 -0.32 2.25 -12.46
CA TYR A 277 -1.01 0.97 -12.39
C TYR A 277 -2.17 1.07 -11.41
N ILE A 278 -3.33 0.61 -11.84
CA ILE A 278 -4.56 0.63 -11.05
C ILE A 278 -5.10 -0.78 -10.94
N SER A 279 -5.32 -1.26 -9.72
CA SER A 279 -6.04 -2.51 -9.47
C SER A 279 -7.52 -2.21 -9.25
N THR A 280 -8.38 -3.06 -9.79
CA THR A 280 -9.83 -2.87 -9.79
C THR A 280 -10.57 -4.12 -9.30
N SER A 281 -11.87 -3.96 -8.96
CA SER A 281 -12.72 -5.06 -8.50
C SER A 281 -13.06 -6.08 -9.59
N GLU A 282 -12.92 -5.71 -10.87
CA GLU A 282 -13.15 -6.58 -12.01
C GLU A 282 -11.90 -6.70 -12.87
N PRO A 283 -11.68 -7.83 -13.56
CA PRO A 283 -10.57 -7.97 -14.49
C PRO A 283 -10.68 -6.91 -15.59
N VAL A 284 -9.63 -6.13 -15.79
CA VAL A 284 -9.58 -5.11 -16.84
C VAL A 284 -8.48 -5.44 -17.82
N SER A 285 -8.77 -5.21 -19.09
CA SER A 285 -7.75 -5.15 -20.12
C SER A 285 -6.81 -3.98 -19.81
N TYR A 286 -5.52 -4.25 -19.71
CA TYR A 286 -4.48 -3.27 -19.39
C TYR A 286 -4.54 -2.09 -20.37
N THR A 287 -4.88 -0.91 -19.87
CA THR A 287 -4.67 0.35 -20.58
C THR A 287 -3.62 1.15 -19.82
N HIS A 288 -2.53 1.47 -20.48
CA HIS A 288 -1.51 2.37 -19.97
C HIS A 288 -2.13 3.77 -19.86
N LEU A 289 -2.42 4.21 -18.65
CA LEU A 289 -2.85 5.58 -18.40
C LEU A 289 -1.60 6.46 -18.38
N ARG A 290 -1.23 7.01 -19.53
CA ARG A 290 -0.29 8.15 -19.55
C ARG A 290 -1.02 9.38 -19.04
N ALA A 291 -0.45 10.06 -18.06
CA ALA A 291 -0.91 11.38 -17.68
C ALA A 291 -0.87 12.29 -18.92
N HIS A 292 -2.01 12.74 -19.41
CA HIS A 292 -2.02 13.84 -20.37
C HIS A 292 -1.40 15.04 -19.67
N GLU A 293 -0.27 15.54 -20.20
CA GLU A 293 0.27 16.82 -19.78
C GLU A 293 -0.80 17.88 -20.08
N THR A 294 -1.57 18.24 -19.06
CA THR A 294 -2.34 19.47 -19.12
C THR A 294 -1.30 20.59 -19.16
N LYS A 295 -1.14 21.18 -20.34
CA LYS A 295 -0.44 22.47 -20.48
C LYS A 295 -1.10 23.44 -19.51
N ALA A 296 -0.45 23.66 -18.38
CA ALA A 296 -0.74 24.80 -17.54
C ALA A 296 -0.13 26.01 -18.23
N ASN A 297 -0.98 26.82 -18.87
CA ASN A 297 -0.68 28.20 -19.22
C ASN A 297 -0.56 29.06 -17.95
#